data_c951ca5f3e792b234b0aef715d8f5d63
#
_entry.id   c951ca5f3e792b234b0aef715d8f5d63
#
_cell.length_a   1.000
_cell.length_b   1.000
_cell.length_c   1.000
_cell.angle_alpha   90.00
_cell.angle_beta   90.00
_cell.angle_gamma   90.00
#
_symmetry.space_group_name_H-M   'P 1'
#
loop_
_entity.id
_entity.type
_entity.pdbx_description
1 polymer ?
#
loop_
_entity_poly.entity_id
_entity_poly.type
_entity_poly.pdbx_seq_one_letter_code
_entity_poly.pdbx_strand_id
1 'polypeptide(L)'
;TASINNSSQSQNVTFVADVRTAKIADLVVSQDNAVADGSTANTLRARVTDVFGNTLAGQTVSVMAGNGATVAPAVITEPDGTAEISVTSQTAGVSAVTASINNSSQSRDVTFIADVRTAKIADLVVTRDNSVADGAMANTLRVRVTDAFGN
;
A
#
# COMPACT_ATOMS: atom_id res chain seq x y z
N THR A 1 -26.28 6.20 37.79
CA THR A 1 -26.41 6.38 39.25
C THR A 1 -27.77 6.86 39.56
N ALA A 2 -28.43 6.23 40.52
CA ALA A 2 -29.68 6.69 41.14
C ALA A 2 -29.42 6.96 42.62
N SER A 3 -29.95 8.06 43.14
CA SER A 3 -29.74 8.45 44.53
C SER A 3 -31.00 9.02 45.14
N ILE A 4 -31.22 8.72 46.44
CA ILE A 4 -32.30 9.31 47.26
C ILE A 4 -31.75 9.42 48.69
N ASN A 5 -31.97 10.57 49.32
CA ASN A 5 -31.41 10.90 50.62
C ASN A 5 -29.87 10.64 50.63
N ASN A 6 -29.36 9.80 51.56
CA ASN A 6 -27.95 9.41 51.63
C ASN A 6 -27.65 8.05 51.00
N SER A 7 -28.58 7.49 50.25
CA SER A 7 -28.40 6.20 49.57
C SER A 7 -28.19 6.41 48.06
N SER A 8 -27.21 5.79 47.49
CA SER A 8 -26.96 5.80 46.04
C SER A 8 -26.53 4.43 45.54
N GLN A 9 -26.97 4.08 44.34
CA GLN A 9 -26.48 2.91 43.59
C GLN A 9 -26.14 3.30 42.16
N SER A 10 -25.11 2.68 41.62
CA SER A 10 -24.66 2.91 40.26
C SER A 10 -24.51 1.58 39.52
N GLN A 11 -24.94 1.59 38.27
CA GLN A 11 -24.73 0.50 37.32
C GLN A 11 -24.11 1.04 36.05
N ASN A 12 -23.21 0.24 35.49
CA ASN A 12 -22.56 0.58 34.22
C ASN A 12 -23.46 0.07 33.08
N VAL A 13 -23.57 0.87 32.04
CA VAL A 13 -24.16 0.49 30.75
C VAL A 13 -23.10 0.64 29.67
N THR A 14 -23.09 -0.29 28.71
CA THR A 14 -22.12 -0.29 27.61
C THR A 14 -22.84 -0.02 26.31
N PHE A 15 -22.30 0.91 25.51
CA PHE A 15 -22.70 1.13 24.13
C PHE A 15 -21.68 0.48 23.21
N VAL A 16 -22.15 -0.14 22.15
CA VAL A 16 -21.31 -0.77 21.13
C VAL A 16 -21.42 -0.02 19.80
N ALA A 17 -20.35 0.00 19.02
CA ALA A 17 -20.33 0.60 17.71
C ALA A 17 -21.24 -0.17 16.73
N ASP A 18 -21.83 0.53 15.76
CA ASP A 18 -22.74 -0.07 14.78
C ASP A 18 -21.97 -0.64 13.57
N VAL A 19 -21.74 -1.96 13.59
CA VAL A 19 -21.03 -2.67 12.50
C VAL A 19 -21.72 -2.57 11.14
N ARG A 20 -23.03 -2.30 11.10
CA ARG A 20 -23.80 -2.18 9.84
C ARG A 20 -23.44 -0.92 9.07
N THR A 21 -22.93 0.08 9.76
CA THR A 21 -22.51 1.36 9.18
C THR A 21 -21.00 1.49 9.07
N ALA A 22 -20.27 0.36 9.16
CA ALA A 22 -18.82 0.31 9.03
C ALA A 22 -18.35 0.96 7.73
N LYS A 23 -17.33 1.81 7.83
CA LYS A 23 -16.70 2.51 6.69
C LYS A 23 -15.20 2.62 6.88
N ILE A 24 -14.47 2.75 5.77
CA ILE A 24 -13.06 3.15 5.80
C ILE A 24 -13.02 4.64 6.19
N ALA A 25 -12.64 4.93 7.42
CA ALA A 25 -12.51 6.29 7.91
C ALA A 25 -11.23 6.96 7.39
N ASP A 26 -10.15 6.16 7.28
CA ASP A 26 -8.86 6.63 6.81
C ASP A 26 -8.03 5.49 6.23
N LEU A 27 -7.17 5.82 5.24
CA LEU A 27 -6.16 4.93 4.67
C LEU A 27 -4.87 5.74 4.51
N VAL A 28 -3.84 5.39 5.26
CA VAL A 28 -2.57 6.12 5.33
C VAL A 28 -1.42 5.21 4.91
N VAL A 29 -0.51 5.74 4.07
CA VAL A 29 0.76 5.07 3.76
C VAL A 29 1.72 5.29 4.93
N SER A 30 2.19 4.21 5.53
CA SER A 30 3.15 4.22 6.65
C SER A 30 4.59 3.96 6.18
N GLN A 31 4.78 3.21 5.10
CA GLN A 31 6.07 3.00 4.45
C GLN A 31 5.90 3.00 2.93
N ASP A 32 6.78 3.74 2.23
CA ASP A 32 6.76 3.87 0.78
C ASP A 32 8.17 3.69 0.19
N ASN A 33 8.27 3.62 -1.13
CA ASN A 33 9.51 3.45 -1.89
C ASN A 33 10.26 2.13 -1.58
N ALA A 34 9.52 1.05 -1.33
CA ALA A 34 10.09 -0.28 -1.21
C ALA A 34 10.74 -0.72 -2.53
N VAL A 35 11.79 -1.52 -2.44
CA VAL A 35 12.45 -2.11 -3.61
C VAL A 35 11.53 -3.14 -4.26
N ALA A 36 11.46 -3.13 -5.60
CA ALA A 36 10.67 -4.06 -6.40
C ALA A 36 11.37 -5.44 -6.51
N ASP A 37 11.64 -6.08 -5.35
CA ASP A 37 12.30 -7.37 -5.23
C ASP A 37 11.33 -8.54 -4.94
N GLY A 38 10.04 -8.25 -4.83
CA GLY A 38 8.98 -9.20 -4.49
C GLY A 38 8.89 -9.54 -3.00
N SER A 39 9.79 -9.01 -2.17
CA SER A 39 9.90 -9.32 -0.73
C SER A 39 9.77 -8.10 0.16
N THR A 40 10.39 -6.99 -0.24
CA THR A 40 10.35 -5.72 0.51
C THR A 40 8.97 -5.08 0.34
N ALA A 41 8.31 -4.79 1.47
CA ALA A 41 6.94 -4.30 1.46
C ALA A 41 6.85 -2.78 1.61
N ASN A 42 5.93 -2.15 0.88
CA ASN A 42 5.27 -0.93 1.28
C ASN A 42 4.15 -1.26 2.26
N THR A 43 3.89 -0.40 3.22
CA THR A 43 2.86 -0.64 4.23
C THR A 43 1.87 0.50 4.30
N LEU A 44 0.59 0.15 4.48
CA LEU A 44 -0.51 1.09 4.70
C LEU A 44 -1.26 0.68 5.96
N ARG A 45 -1.96 1.63 6.54
CA ARG A 45 -2.84 1.42 7.68
C ARG A 45 -4.25 1.91 7.34
N ALA A 46 -5.21 1.01 7.37
CA ALA A 46 -6.63 1.32 7.26
C ALA A 46 -7.23 1.49 8.65
N ARG A 47 -8.17 2.43 8.80
CA ARG A 47 -8.96 2.61 10.01
C ARG A 47 -10.44 2.49 9.68
N VAL A 48 -11.16 1.67 10.43
CA VAL A 48 -12.58 1.41 10.27
C VAL A 48 -13.37 1.98 11.44
N THR A 49 -14.39 2.74 11.13
CA THR A 49 -15.34 3.30 12.13
C THR A 49 -16.78 3.10 11.66
N ASP A 50 -17.73 3.26 12.59
CA ASP A 50 -19.13 3.49 12.22
C ASP A 50 -19.36 4.94 11.72
N VAL A 51 -20.58 5.28 11.37
CA VAL A 51 -20.92 6.64 10.88
C VAL A 51 -20.69 7.73 11.94
N PHE A 52 -20.68 7.38 13.22
CA PHE A 52 -20.50 8.30 14.34
C PHE A 52 -19.03 8.43 14.76
N GLY A 53 -18.12 7.67 14.12
CA GLY A 53 -16.67 7.72 14.39
C GLY A 53 -16.21 6.75 15.46
N ASN A 54 -17.07 5.85 15.96
CA ASN A 54 -16.65 4.79 16.89
C ASN A 54 -15.84 3.73 16.14
N THR A 55 -14.67 3.37 16.66
CA THR A 55 -13.78 2.38 16.05
C THR A 55 -14.39 0.98 16.09
N LEU A 56 -14.16 0.20 15.04
CA LEU A 56 -14.72 -1.13 14.85
C LEU A 56 -13.59 -2.17 14.74
N ALA A 57 -13.48 -3.01 15.77
CA ALA A 57 -12.59 -4.17 15.79
C ALA A 57 -13.22 -5.37 15.07
N GLY A 58 -12.37 -6.31 14.62
CA GLY A 58 -12.80 -7.58 14.03
C GLY A 58 -13.51 -7.46 12.69
N GLN A 59 -13.40 -6.31 12.00
CA GLN A 59 -14.01 -6.09 10.69
C GLN A 59 -13.10 -6.57 9.58
N THR A 60 -13.67 -7.29 8.61
CA THR A 60 -12.94 -7.71 7.41
C THR A 60 -12.94 -6.58 6.39
N VAL A 61 -11.75 -6.10 6.06
CA VAL A 61 -11.49 -5.11 5.01
C VAL A 61 -10.96 -5.82 3.78
N SER A 62 -11.63 -5.67 2.65
CA SER A 62 -11.13 -6.17 1.36
C SER A 62 -10.05 -5.24 0.81
N VAL A 63 -8.97 -5.81 0.26
CA VAL A 63 -7.84 -5.05 -0.25
C VAL A 63 -7.49 -5.50 -1.65
N MET A 64 -7.18 -4.53 -2.52
CA MET A 64 -6.71 -4.75 -3.89
C MET A 64 -5.52 -3.85 -4.17
N ALA A 65 -4.58 -4.33 -4.98
CA ALA A 65 -3.44 -3.56 -5.45
C ALA A 65 -3.31 -3.65 -6.97
N GLY A 66 -2.89 -2.55 -7.59
CA GLY A 66 -2.66 -2.44 -9.03
C GLY A 66 -1.21 -2.71 -9.44
N ASN A 67 -0.91 -2.56 -10.73
CA ASN A 67 0.43 -2.67 -11.32
C ASN A 67 1.15 -4.00 -10.99
N GLY A 68 0.40 -5.12 -10.90
CA GLY A 68 0.97 -6.43 -10.61
C GLY A 68 1.51 -6.60 -9.19
N ALA A 69 1.24 -5.67 -8.28
CA ALA A 69 1.62 -5.78 -6.88
C ALA A 69 0.79 -6.86 -6.17
N THR A 70 1.41 -7.50 -5.19
CA THR A 70 0.81 -8.57 -4.38
C THR A 70 0.41 -8.01 -3.02
N VAL A 71 -0.82 -8.31 -2.62
CA VAL A 71 -1.40 -7.95 -1.32
C VAL A 71 -2.31 -9.07 -0.82
N ALA A 72 -2.46 -9.21 0.49
CA ALA A 72 -3.50 -10.08 1.05
C ALA A 72 -4.89 -9.55 0.66
N PRO A 73 -5.80 -10.38 0.11
CA PRO A 73 -7.10 -9.92 -0.41
C PRO A 73 -8.04 -9.39 0.68
N ALA A 74 -7.76 -9.72 1.94
CA ALA A 74 -8.49 -9.22 3.09
C ALA A 74 -7.59 -9.12 4.32
N VAL A 75 -7.87 -8.12 5.16
CA VAL A 75 -7.27 -7.92 6.49
C VAL A 75 -8.36 -7.70 7.52
N ILE A 76 -8.07 -7.99 8.78
CA ILE A 76 -9.05 -7.86 9.88
C ILE A 76 -8.59 -6.73 10.79
N THR A 77 -9.53 -5.86 11.20
CA THR A 77 -9.22 -4.76 12.12
C THR A 77 -8.93 -5.27 13.52
N GLU A 78 -7.89 -4.73 14.12
CA GLU A 78 -7.47 -4.93 15.50
C GLU A 78 -8.41 -4.22 16.49
N PRO A 79 -8.23 -4.43 17.83
CA PRO A 79 -9.10 -3.81 18.84
C PRO A 79 -9.21 -2.29 18.77
N ASP A 80 -8.21 -1.60 18.22
CA ASP A 80 -8.20 -0.15 18.00
C ASP A 80 -8.92 0.30 16.71
N GLY A 81 -9.50 -0.65 15.96
CA GLY A 81 -10.18 -0.41 14.70
C GLY A 81 -9.25 -0.21 13.50
N THR A 82 -7.95 -0.48 13.64
CA THR A 82 -6.99 -0.37 12.54
C THR A 82 -6.60 -1.74 11.98
N ALA A 83 -6.18 -1.77 10.71
CA ALA A 83 -5.60 -2.95 10.06
C ALA A 83 -4.38 -2.53 9.25
N GLU A 84 -3.31 -3.30 9.35
CA GLU A 84 -2.10 -3.10 8.55
C GLU A 84 -2.20 -3.87 7.23
N ILE A 85 -1.76 -3.22 6.16
CA ILE A 85 -1.75 -3.76 4.80
C ILE A 85 -0.32 -3.73 4.31
N SER A 86 0.24 -4.91 3.98
CA SER A 86 1.57 -5.06 3.39
C SER A 86 1.44 -5.37 1.91
N VAL A 87 2.17 -4.62 1.08
CA VAL A 87 2.14 -4.73 -0.39
C VAL A 87 3.56 -4.95 -0.89
N THR A 88 3.78 -5.96 -1.72
CA THR A 88 5.07 -6.25 -2.39
C THR A 88 4.91 -6.22 -3.89
N SER A 89 6.00 -6.00 -4.63
CA SER A 89 6.00 -6.03 -6.10
C SER A 89 7.37 -6.43 -6.66
N GLN A 90 7.37 -7.05 -7.83
CA GLN A 90 8.56 -7.22 -8.67
C GLN A 90 8.62 -6.18 -9.80
N THR A 91 7.58 -5.37 -9.94
CA THR A 91 7.48 -4.32 -10.94
C THR A 91 7.65 -2.96 -10.28
N ALA A 92 8.63 -2.18 -10.74
CA ALA A 92 8.82 -0.81 -10.31
C ALA A 92 7.71 0.10 -10.86
N GLY A 93 7.43 1.17 -10.13
CA GLY A 93 6.39 2.14 -10.47
C GLY A 93 5.34 2.29 -9.39
N VAL A 94 4.28 2.99 -9.72
CA VAL A 94 3.18 3.29 -8.80
C VAL A 94 2.14 2.17 -8.81
N SER A 95 1.74 1.73 -7.63
CA SER A 95 0.63 0.78 -7.41
C SER A 95 -0.46 1.46 -6.59
N ALA A 96 -1.67 1.53 -7.12
CA ALA A 96 -2.84 2.00 -6.37
C ALA A 96 -3.32 0.88 -5.45
N VAL A 97 -3.38 1.13 -4.15
CA VAL A 97 -3.89 0.21 -3.13
C VAL A 97 -5.25 0.70 -2.66
N THR A 98 -6.26 -0.14 -2.78
CA THR A 98 -7.64 0.17 -2.41
C THR A 98 -8.08 -0.72 -1.27
N ALA A 99 -8.56 -0.11 -0.18
CA ALA A 99 -9.21 -0.77 0.93
C ALA A 99 -10.72 -0.49 0.89
N SER A 100 -11.53 -1.52 1.11
CA SER A 100 -13.00 -1.38 1.06
C SER A 100 -13.70 -2.22 2.12
N ILE A 101 -14.82 -1.70 2.62
CA ILE A 101 -15.77 -2.38 3.50
C ILE A 101 -17.17 -1.86 3.21
N ASN A 102 -18.15 -2.75 3.11
CA ASN A 102 -19.51 -2.40 2.70
C ASN A 102 -19.49 -1.60 1.37
N ASN A 103 -20.07 -0.41 1.34
CA ASN A 103 -20.09 0.51 0.20
C ASN A 103 -19.05 1.63 0.33
N SER A 104 -18.10 1.54 1.29
CA SER A 104 -17.04 2.51 1.52
C SER A 104 -15.72 2.00 1.00
N SER A 105 -14.97 2.84 0.29
CA SER A 105 -13.63 2.53 -0.17
C SER A 105 -12.72 3.76 -0.13
N GLN A 106 -11.43 3.54 0.09
CA GLN A 106 -10.38 4.54 -0.09
C GLN A 106 -9.19 3.91 -0.82
N SER A 107 -8.51 4.74 -1.60
CA SER A 107 -7.32 4.33 -2.36
C SER A 107 -6.14 5.24 -2.03
N ARG A 108 -4.93 4.66 -2.00
CA ARG A 108 -3.65 5.37 -1.90
C ARG A 108 -2.64 4.74 -2.83
N ASP A 109 -1.79 5.56 -3.38
CA ASP A 109 -0.68 5.13 -4.19
C ASP A 109 0.54 4.83 -3.31
N VAL A 110 1.24 3.74 -3.64
CA VAL A 110 2.57 3.41 -3.15
C VAL A 110 3.50 3.23 -4.33
N THR A 111 4.78 3.55 -4.14
CA THR A 111 5.80 3.47 -5.19
C THR A 111 6.77 2.33 -4.91
N PHE A 112 7.08 1.55 -5.93
CA PHE A 112 8.17 0.58 -5.91
C PHE A 112 9.31 1.08 -6.78
N ILE A 113 10.56 0.93 -6.30
CA ILE A 113 11.78 1.35 -7.00
C ILE A 113 12.56 0.15 -7.50
N ALA A 114 13.25 0.28 -8.64
CA ALA A 114 14.10 -0.77 -9.17
C ALA A 114 15.25 -1.11 -8.20
N ASP A 115 15.66 -2.39 -8.14
CA ASP A 115 16.76 -2.84 -7.29
C ASP A 115 18.11 -2.58 -7.96
N VAL A 116 18.74 -1.46 -7.63
CA VAL A 116 20.07 -1.09 -8.17
C VAL A 116 21.17 -2.09 -7.82
N ARG A 117 20.98 -2.93 -6.78
CA ARG A 117 21.97 -3.96 -6.39
C ARG A 117 22.03 -5.12 -7.37
N THR A 118 20.95 -5.33 -8.13
CA THR A 118 20.86 -6.38 -9.15
C THR A 118 20.97 -5.81 -10.58
N ALA A 119 21.46 -4.58 -10.71
CA ALA A 119 21.59 -3.90 -12.00
C ALA A 119 22.45 -4.72 -12.99
N LYS A 120 21.95 -4.89 -14.19
CA LYS A 120 22.60 -5.60 -15.29
C LYS A 120 22.40 -4.87 -16.62
N ILE A 121 23.34 -5.06 -17.54
CA ILE A 121 23.13 -4.63 -18.92
C ILE A 121 22.14 -5.58 -19.58
N ALA A 122 20.95 -5.04 -19.90
CA ALA A 122 19.89 -5.80 -20.57
C ALA A 122 20.06 -5.79 -22.10
N ASP A 123 20.62 -4.70 -22.63
CA ASP A 123 20.78 -4.53 -24.06
C ASP A 123 21.90 -3.55 -24.40
N LEU A 124 22.61 -3.80 -25.51
CA LEU A 124 23.61 -2.93 -26.09
C LEU A 124 23.43 -2.89 -27.59
N VAL A 125 23.03 -1.76 -28.13
CA VAL A 125 22.70 -1.57 -29.54
C VAL A 125 23.58 -0.51 -30.16
N VAL A 126 24.16 -0.79 -31.33
CA VAL A 126 24.79 0.22 -32.17
C VAL A 126 23.70 1.07 -32.82
N THR A 127 23.67 2.35 -32.51
CA THR A 127 22.67 3.31 -33.02
C THR A 127 23.17 4.10 -34.22
N ARG A 128 24.49 4.23 -34.39
CA ARG A 128 25.14 4.80 -35.55
C ARG A 128 26.45 4.05 -35.81
N ASP A 129 26.65 3.65 -37.03
CA ASP A 129 27.85 2.92 -37.48
C ASP A 129 28.38 3.54 -38.79
N ASN A 130 29.59 3.08 -39.20
CA ASN A 130 30.25 3.49 -40.43
C ASN A 130 30.54 5.01 -40.49
N SER A 131 30.83 5.64 -39.34
CA SER A 131 31.27 7.03 -39.33
C SER A 131 32.66 7.15 -39.95
N VAL A 132 32.92 8.27 -40.63
CA VAL A 132 34.21 8.55 -41.25
C VAL A 132 35.31 8.63 -40.20
N ALA A 133 36.45 7.98 -40.44
CA ALA A 133 37.59 7.96 -39.53
C ALA A 133 38.41 9.28 -39.65
N ASP A 134 37.81 10.41 -39.33
CA ASP A 134 38.41 11.74 -39.39
C ASP A 134 38.73 12.32 -37.99
N GLY A 135 38.50 11.57 -36.92
CA GLY A 135 38.70 12.00 -35.54
C GLY A 135 37.62 12.91 -34.98
N ALA A 136 36.59 13.25 -35.78
CA ALA A 136 35.47 14.13 -35.41
C ALA A 136 34.12 13.41 -35.46
N MET A 137 33.91 12.54 -36.45
CA MET A 137 32.69 11.75 -36.59
C MET A 137 32.67 10.59 -35.58
N ALA A 138 31.55 10.34 -34.93
CA ALA A 138 31.45 9.29 -33.91
C ALA A 138 30.44 8.20 -34.32
N ASN A 139 30.80 6.94 -34.07
CA ASN A 139 29.84 5.85 -33.93
C ASN A 139 29.20 5.94 -32.55
N THR A 140 27.95 5.57 -32.44
CA THR A 140 27.20 5.66 -31.19
C THR A 140 26.53 4.34 -30.82
N LEU A 141 26.57 4.05 -29.53
CA LEU A 141 25.91 2.89 -28.94
C LEU A 141 24.92 3.36 -27.87
N ARG A 142 23.86 2.60 -27.69
CA ARG A 142 22.91 2.76 -26.60
C ARG A 142 22.95 1.52 -25.72
N VAL A 143 23.15 1.74 -24.43
CA VAL A 143 23.08 0.70 -23.41
C VAL A 143 21.75 0.83 -22.66
N ARG A 144 21.11 -0.29 -22.38
CA ARG A 144 19.94 -0.39 -21.50
C ARG A 144 20.35 -1.17 -20.25
N VAL A 145 20.07 -0.61 -19.10
CA VAL A 145 20.31 -1.22 -17.79
C VAL A 145 18.99 -1.51 -17.12
N THR A 146 18.86 -2.69 -16.56
CA THR A 146 17.68 -3.10 -15.77
C THR A 146 18.14 -3.81 -14.50
N ASP A 147 17.23 -3.96 -13.54
CA ASP A 147 17.43 -4.87 -12.41
C ASP A 147 17.20 -6.35 -12.82
N ALA A 148 17.19 -7.26 -11.84
CA ALA A 148 16.98 -8.69 -12.09
C ALA A 148 15.59 -8.98 -12.70
N PHE A 149 14.58 -8.17 -12.39
CA PHE A 149 13.20 -8.33 -12.85
C PHE A 149 12.87 -7.55 -14.12
N GLY A 150 13.81 -6.78 -14.64
CA GLY A 150 13.65 -6.05 -15.90
C GLY A 150 13.15 -4.60 -15.73
N ASN A 151 13.16 -4.10 -14.50
CA ASN A 151 12.80 -2.70 -14.23
C ASN A 151 13.91 -1.73 -14.63
#